data_c9dc6b2ab95d30baa8438c0d5e7af8f0
#
_entry.id   c9dc6b2ab95d30baa8438c0d5e7af8f0
#
_cell.length_a   1.000
_cell.length_b   1.000
_cell.length_c   1.000
_cell.angle_alpha   90.00
_cell.angle_beta   90.00
_cell.angle_gamma   90.00
#
_symmetry.space_group_name_H-M   'P 1'
#
loop_
_entity.id
_entity.type
_entity.pdbx_description
1 polymer ?
#
loop_
_entity_poly.entity_id
_entity_poly.type
_entity_poly.pdbx_seq_one_letter_code
_entity_poly.pdbx_strand_id
1 'polypeptide(L)'
;AMGEAQYLLGNLEESARYYKLALNEIERNMGRNKAYEITLQNLNAVTVKLRELPAQSGRFANGMELCQAFYEEYGVPMIREKFPQYEQVIATGLVGEGSECFGFDDEVSRDHDFGPGFCMWLTDQIYDEIGQQLQEAYDELPSTYGGITRFTTAKAQKRVGVFRIGDFYEGLIGLKDVPSTQNQWLFLEDYRLAAATNGKVFRDDFGEFTRIRRGILNHYPEEVRIQKIARQAALMAQSGQYNYSRMFGRGEKVTAAIALSEFMKHTMAMVYLLNRKYSPFYKWMHRGMQELRVLPEIGDILNALVDFPSGDERIPQTIEIIVALIIAEMKKQGLTSGEDNYLDHHTDRILHSIPQKEHKDETFKSALVDELVSLEWEAFDKVHNEGGRADCQDDWNTFSIMRKSQYLAWDEEMLKSYISDFNRANDRGWNLITEKYGRMMESTAPVQFLEIKDSLPKLPEVKKEIIEEIVKIQVGWMEEFAKEYPKAAENARSIHSSEDNMYNTSYETYLRGELSTYSDQTLDLYGRFVADVWKDGKNLAKIIMENTAKLYGYTSLEDLEGKL
;
A
#
# COMPACT_ATOMS: atom_id res chain seq x y z
N ALA A 1 3.86 -35.58 -33.41
CA ALA A 1 2.72 -36.40 -33.89
C ALA A 1 1.37 -35.86 -33.42
N MET A 2 1.05 -35.85 -32.07
CA MET A 2 -0.27 -35.36 -31.59
C MET A 2 -0.48 -33.87 -31.87
N GLY A 3 0.51 -33.03 -31.59
CA GLY A 3 0.43 -31.60 -31.88
C GLY A 3 0.22 -31.30 -33.36
N GLU A 4 0.93 -32.02 -34.23
CA GLU A 4 0.79 -31.90 -35.67
C GLU A 4 -0.57 -32.42 -36.19
N ALA A 5 -1.07 -33.52 -35.63
CA ALA A 5 -2.40 -34.03 -35.95
C ALA A 5 -3.50 -33.03 -35.60
N GLN A 6 -3.45 -32.42 -34.43
CA GLN A 6 -4.41 -31.38 -33.99
C GLN A 6 -4.30 -30.12 -34.89
N TYR A 7 -3.09 -29.73 -35.28
CA TYR A 7 -2.88 -28.65 -36.24
C TYR A 7 -3.58 -28.88 -37.57
N LEU A 8 -3.41 -30.09 -38.13
CA LEU A 8 -4.04 -30.48 -39.40
C LEU A 8 -5.57 -30.57 -39.33
N LEU A 9 -6.10 -30.86 -38.14
CA LEU A 9 -7.54 -30.84 -37.85
C LEU A 9 -8.10 -29.44 -37.59
N GLY A 10 -7.27 -28.42 -37.60
CA GLY A 10 -7.66 -27.04 -37.28
C GLY A 10 -7.80 -26.73 -35.80
N ASN A 11 -7.51 -27.68 -34.91
CA ASN A 11 -7.59 -27.49 -33.44
C ASN A 11 -6.30 -26.86 -32.92
N LEU A 12 -6.09 -25.59 -33.22
CA LEU A 12 -4.84 -24.88 -32.94
C LEU A 12 -4.48 -24.82 -31.43
N GLU A 13 -5.48 -24.69 -30.55
CA GLU A 13 -5.27 -24.69 -29.11
C GLU A 13 -4.75 -26.02 -28.57
N GLU A 14 -5.39 -27.12 -28.95
CA GLU A 14 -4.94 -28.47 -28.60
C GLU A 14 -3.57 -28.78 -29.22
N SER A 15 -3.32 -28.31 -30.44
CA SER A 15 -2.01 -28.42 -31.08
C SER A 15 -0.92 -27.73 -30.24
N ALA A 16 -1.14 -26.50 -29.81
CA ALA A 16 -0.20 -25.74 -28.96
C ALA A 16 0.04 -26.46 -27.62
N ARG A 17 -1.01 -27.02 -27.01
CA ARG A 17 -0.94 -27.81 -25.78
C ARG A 17 -0.04 -29.04 -25.93
N TYR A 18 -0.24 -29.82 -26.97
CA TYR A 18 0.59 -31.02 -27.23
C TYR A 18 2.04 -30.68 -27.56
N TYR A 19 2.33 -29.59 -28.26
CA TYR A 19 3.70 -29.15 -28.48
C TYR A 19 4.38 -28.68 -27.18
N LYS A 20 3.67 -28.01 -26.28
CA LYS A 20 4.21 -27.63 -24.95
C LYS A 20 4.53 -28.86 -24.11
N LEU A 21 3.63 -29.84 -24.03
CA LEU A 21 3.87 -31.10 -23.33
C LEU A 21 5.09 -31.83 -23.90
N ALA A 22 5.22 -31.89 -25.25
CA ALA A 22 6.37 -32.49 -25.91
C ALA A 22 7.69 -31.76 -25.60
N LEU A 23 7.68 -30.43 -25.56
CA LEU A 23 8.86 -29.63 -25.18
C LEU A 23 9.33 -29.92 -23.75
N ASN A 24 8.42 -29.96 -22.81
CA ASN A 24 8.72 -30.27 -21.41
C ASN A 24 9.32 -31.69 -21.28
N GLU A 25 8.74 -32.65 -21.96
CA GLU A 25 9.19 -34.05 -21.95
C GLU A 25 10.56 -34.21 -22.61
N ILE A 26 10.80 -33.54 -23.75
CA ILE A 26 12.10 -33.55 -24.44
C ILE A 26 13.17 -32.90 -23.58
N GLU A 27 12.90 -31.73 -23.01
CA GLU A 27 13.84 -31.01 -22.14
C GLU A 27 14.22 -31.82 -20.90
N ARG A 28 13.24 -32.49 -20.29
CA ARG A 28 13.42 -33.31 -19.08
C ARG A 28 14.25 -34.56 -19.31
N ASN A 29 14.04 -35.25 -20.46
CA ASN A 29 14.63 -36.56 -20.72
C ASN A 29 15.86 -36.51 -21.63
N MET A 30 15.99 -35.51 -22.50
CA MET A 30 16.99 -35.47 -23.58
C MET A 30 17.71 -34.10 -23.67
N GLY A 31 17.34 -33.11 -22.86
CA GLY A 31 17.87 -31.75 -22.95
C GLY A 31 17.42 -31.02 -24.23
N ARG A 32 17.94 -29.80 -24.42
CA ARG A 32 17.64 -28.95 -25.59
C ARG A 32 18.42 -29.42 -26.82
N ASN A 33 17.89 -30.38 -27.49
CA ASN A 33 18.44 -30.97 -28.68
C ASN A 33 17.69 -30.53 -29.96
N LYS A 34 18.03 -31.09 -31.12
CA LYS A 34 17.39 -30.77 -32.40
C LYS A 34 15.87 -31.05 -32.42
N ALA A 35 15.41 -32.07 -31.69
CA ALA A 35 13.98 -32.34 -31.55
C ALA A 35 13.26 -31.25 -30.75
N TYR A 36 13.91 -30.72 -29.69
CA TYR A 36 13.41 -29.56 -28.93
C TYR A 36 13.27 -28.33 -29.85
N GLU A 37 14.29 -28.01 -30.66
CA GLU A 37 14.25 -26.85 -31.56
C GLU A 37 13.13 -26.96 -32.61
N ILE A 38 12.94 -28.14 -33.23
CA ILE A 38 11.85 -28.38 -34.19
C ILE A 38 10.49 -28.25 -33.52
N THR A 39 10.33 -28.80 -32.32
CA THR A 39 9.06 -28.72 -31.55
C THR A 39 8.76 -27.28 -31.15
N LEU A 40 9.77 -26.50 -30.78
CA LEU A 40 9.64 -25.08 -30.48
C LEU A 40 9.24 -24.25 -31.71
N GLN A 41 9.84 -24.54 -32.88
CA GLN A 41 9.45 -23.90 -34.13
C GLN A 41 7.99 -24.17 -34.49
N ASN A 42 7.54 -25.43 -34.34
CA ASN A 42 6.15 -25.79 -34.58
C ASN A 42 5.19 -25.11 -33.60
N LEU A 43 5.54 -25.04 -32.31
CA LEU A 43 4.77 -24.29 -31.32
C LEU A 43 4.65 -22.80 -31.69
N ASN A 44 5.76 -22.18 -32.10
CA ASN A 44 5.77 -20.78 -32.54
C ASN A 44 4.87 -20.55 -33.76
N ALA A 45 4.90 -21.46 -34.75
CA ALA A 45 4.04 -21.38 -35.94
C ALA A 45 2.54 -21.48 -35.59
N VAL A 46 2.18 -22.40 -34.70
CA VAL A 46 0.79 -22.50 -34.17
C VAL A 46 0.38 -21.26 -33.42
N THR A 47 1.28 -20.72 -32.60
CA THR A 47 1.04 -19.51 -31.83
C THR A 47 0.79 -18.28 -32.70
N VAL A 48 1.54 -18.13 -33.79
CA VAL A 48 1.31 -17.07 -34.77
C VAL A 48 -0.07 -17.20 -35.41
N LYS A 49 -0.46 -18.41 -35.84
CA LYS A 49 -1.81 -18.62 -36.39
C LYS A 49 -2.94 -18.40 -35.42
N LEU A 50 -2.76 -18.76 -34.12
CA LEU A 50 -3.75 -18.44 -33.07
C LEU A 50 -3.94 -16.93 -32.88
N ARG A 51 -2.87 -16.14 -33.06
CA ARG A 51 -2.94 -14.68 -33.04
C ARG A 51 -3.68 -14.06 -34.23
N GLU A 52 -3.66 -14.74 -35.38
CA GLU A 52 -4.33 -14.29 -36.59
C GLU A 52 -5.84 -14.62 -36.59
N LEU A 53 -6.30 -15.48 -35.68
CA LEU A 53 -7.74 -15.72 -35.52
C LEU A 53 -8.41 -14.44 -34.95
N PRO A 54 -9.55 -14.01 -35.53
CA PRO A 54 -10.27 -12.87 -34.95
C PRO A 54 -10.63 -13.22 -33.52
N ALA A 55 -10.05 -12.48 -32.57
CA ALA A 55 -10.47 -12.52 -31.18
C ALA A 55 -11.97 -12.24 -31.16
N GLN A 56 -12.76 -13.02 -30.43
CA GLN A 56 -14.12 -12.63 -30.04
C GLN A 56 -13.96 -11.46 -29.04
N SER A 57 -13.56 -10.31 -29.57
CA SER A 57 -13.25 -9.08 -28.85
C SER A 57 -14.55 -8.36 -28.50
N GLY A 58 -15.23 -8.80 -27.45
CA GLY A 58 -16.46 -8.14 -27.02
C GLY A 58 -16.89 -8.44 -25.59
N ARG A 59 -16.27 -9.44 -24.93
CA ARG A 59 -16.71 -9.87 -23.61
C ARG A 59 -16.00 -9.13 -22.46
N PHE A 60 -14.76 -8.68 -22.67
CA PHE A 60 -13.95 -8.01 -21.64
C PHE A 60 -13.37 -6.71 -22.20
N ALA A 61 -13.45 -5.62 -21.44
CA ALA A 61 -12.94 -4.33 -21.85
C ALA A 61 -11.40 -4.27 -21.81
N ASN A 62 -10.77 -5.02 -20.90
CA ASN A 62 -9.32 -5.05 -20.69
C ASN A 62 -8.86 -6.38 -20.08
N GLY A 63 -7.53 -6.56 -20.00
CA GLY A 63 -6.91 -7.78 -19.45
C GLY A 63 -7.16 -7.97 -17.95
N MET A 64 -7.32 -6.90 -17.18
CA MET A 64 -7.64 -7.00 -15.76
C MET A 64 -9.04 -7.59 -15.53
N GLU A 65 -10.03 -7.17 -16.32
CA GLU A 65 -11.39 -7.74 -16.26
C GLU A 65 -11.39 -9.22 -16.68
N LEU A 66 -10.65 -9.58 -17.74
CA LEU A 66 -10.46 -10.97 -18.15
C LEU A 66 -9.91 -11.83 -17.02
N CYS A 67 -8.84 -11.36 -16.36
CA CYS A 67 -8.16 -12.10 -15.30
C CYS A 67 -9.02 -12.21 -14.03
N GLN A 68 -9.75 -11.15 -13.68
CA GLN A 68 -10.67 -11.19 -12.54
C GLN A 68 -11.83 -12.16 -12.79
N ALA A 69 -12.46 -12.11 -13.96
CA ALA A 69 -13.54 -13.03 -14.32
C ALA A 69 -13.03 -14.50 -14.36
N PHE A 70 -11.82 -14.72 -14.85
CA PHE A 70 -11.18 -16.04 -14.83
C PHE A 70 -10.96 -16.55 -13.41
N TYR A 71 -10.50 -15.68 -12.50
CA TYR A 71 -10.37 -16.01 -11.08
C TYR A 71 -11.72 -16.35 -10.45
N GLU A 72 -12.77 -15.56 -10.69
CA GLU A 72 -14.10 -15.77 -10.13
C GLU A 72 -14.72 -17.09 -10.62
N GLU A 73 -14.55 -17.43 -11.91
CA GLU A 73 -15.16 -18.62 -12.52
C GLU A 73 -14.38 -19.92 -12.22
N TYR A 74 -13.04 -19.86 -12.17
CA TYR A 74 -12.19 -21.06 -12.01
C TYR A 74 -11.36 -21.05 -10.72
N GLY A 75 -10.79 -19.92 -10.32
CA GLY A 75 -9.91 -19.81 -9.17
C GLY A 75 -10.66 -20.00 -7.87
N VAL A 76 -11.78 -19.31 -7.68
CA VAL A 76 -12.60 -19.41 -6.46
C VAL A 76 -13.11 -20.83 -6.23
N PRO A 77 -13.73 -21.53 -7.21
CA PRO A 77 -14.13 -22.94 -7.02
C PRO A 77 -12.94 -23.85 -6.73
N MET A 78 -11.84 -23.72 -7.45
CA MET A 78 -10.62 -24.53 -7.25
C MET A 78 -10.10 -24.42 -5.81
N ILE A 79 -10.01 -23.19 -5.27
CA ILE A 79 -9.56 -22.95 -3.90
C ILE A 79 -10.56 -23.57 -2.90
N ARG A 80 -11.85 -23.32 -3.06
CA ARG A 80 -12.90 -23.82 -2.15
C ARG A 80 -13.02 -25.35 -2.14
N GLU A 81 -12.85 -25.98 -3.27
CA GLU A 81 -13.00 -27.44 -3.39
C GLU A 81 -11.74 -28.19 -2.94
N LYS A 82 -10.54 -27.69 -3.34
CA LYS A 82 -9.28 -28.41 -3.08
C LYS A 82 -8.57 -27.93 -1.80
N PHE A 83 -8.77 -26.66 -1.37
CA PHE A 83 -8.05 -26.03 -0.25
C PHE A 83 -8.97 -25.27 0.72
N PRO A 84 -10.12 -25.83 1.16
CA PRO A 84 -11.12 -25.09 1.94
C PRO A 84 -10.57 -24.54 3.26
N GLN A 85 -9.63 -25.24 3.92
CA GLN A 85 -9.03 -24.78 5.18
C GLN A 85 -8.03 -23.63 5.02
N TYR A 86 -7.57 -23.36 3.78
CA TYR A 86 -6.62 -22.31 3.47
C TYR A 86 -7.25 -21.12 2.70
N GLU A 87 -8.56 -21.16 2.44
CA GLU A 87 -9.25 -20.14 1.63
C GLU A 87 -9.01 -18.72 2.17
N GLN A 88 -8.99 -18.54 3.49
CA GLN A 88 -8.82 -17.23 4.13
C GLN A 88 -7.36 -16.74 4.19
N VAL A 89 -6.38 -17.63 3.98
CA VAL A 89 -4.95 -17.28 4.04
C VAL A 89 -4.28 -17.24 2.67
N ILE A 90 -5.02 -17.53 1.60
CA ILE A 90 -4.57 -17.38 0.22
C ILE A 90 -4.98 -16.00 -0.28
N ALA A 91 -4.02 -15.08 -0.40
CA ALA A 91 -4.25 -13.82 -1.09
C ALA A 91 -4.23 -14.03 -2.61
N THR A 92 -5.12 -13.34 -3.33
CA THR A 92 -5.25 -13.49 -4.79
C THR A 92 -5.39 -12.15 -5.50
N GLY A 93 -4.93 -12.07 -6.74
CA GLY A 93 -5.02 -10.85 -7.53
C GLY A 93 -4.17 -10.89 -8.78
N LEU A 94 -3.99 -9.73 -9.40
CA LEU A 94 -3.06 -9.54 -10.51
C LEU A 94 -2.30 -8.23 -10.31
N VAL A 95 -0.98 -8.34 -10.08
CA VAL A 95 -0.05 -7.23 -9.79
C VAL A 95 1.27 -7.53 -10.52
N GLY A 96 1.98 -6.51 -10.98
CA GLY A 96 3.32 -6.69 -11.58
C GLY A 96 3.55 -5.90 -12.87
N GLU A 97 4.47 -6.37 -13.70
CA GLU A 97 5.00 -5.63 -14.86
C GLU A 97 4.07 -5.60 -16.09
N GLY A 98 2.92 -6.28 -16.07
CA GLY A 98 2.00 -6.33 -17.21
C GLY A 98 1.33 -5.00 -17.53
N SER A 99 1.09 -4.73 -18.82
CA SER A 99 0.31 -3.57 -19.26
C SER A 99 -1.10 -3.59 -18.68
N GLU A 100 -1.71 -4.76 -18.52
CA GLU A 100 -3.00 -4.98 -17.88
C GLU A 100 -3.02 -4.61 -16.39
N CYS A 101 -1.86 -4.71 -15.72
CA CYS A 101 -1.72 -4.27 -14.33
C CYS A 101 -1.70 -2.75 -14.19
N PHE A 102 -1.32 -2.04 -15.25
CA PHE A 102 -1.34 -0.57 -15.31
C PHE A 102 -2.62 -0.01 -15.94
N GLY A 103 -3.48 -0.86 -16.51
CA GLY A 103 -4.63 -0.43 -17.30
C GLY A 103 -4.23 0.20 -18.65
N PHE A 104 -3.04 -0.14 -19.15
CA PHE A 104 -2.46 0.39 -20.41
C PHE A 104 -2.49 -0.64 -21.54
N ASP A 105 -3.15 -1.76 -21.33
CA ASP A 105 -3.31 -2.78 -22.36
C ASP A 105 -4.21 -2.31 -23.52
N ASP A 106 -3.82 -2.68 -24.71
CA ASP A 106 -4.49 -2.40 -25.96
C ASP A 106 -4.29 -3.57 -26.93
N GLU A 107 -4.71 -3.44 -28.20
CA GLU A 107 -4.56 -4.50 -29.19
C GLU A 107 -3.09 -4.87 -29.46
N VAL A 108 -2.17 -3.90 -29.35
CA VAL A 108 -0.73 -4.09 -29.59
C VAL A 108 -0.07 -4.81 -28.41
N SER A 109 -0.55 -4.60 -27.19
CA SER A 109 -0.01 -5.20 -25.97
C SER A 109 -0.49 -6.64 -25.71
N ARG A 110 -1.34 -7.21 -26.56
CA ARG A 110 -1.76 -8.62 -26.54
C ARG A 110 -0.68 -9.52 -27.10
N ASP A 111 0.51 -9.45 -26.54
CA ASP A 111 1.67 -10.23 -26.92
C ASP A 111 1.82 -11.52 -26.09
N HIS A 112 3.05 -12.06 -26.02
CA HIS A 112 3.35 -13.40 -25.51
C HIS A 112 3.08 -13.65 -24.03
N ASP A 113 2.71 -12.67 -23.21
CA ASP A 113 2.41 -12.86 -21.78
C ASP A 113 0.99 -12.42 -21.41
N PHE A 114 0.20 -11.98 -22.37
CA PHE A 114 -1.20 -11.62 -22.19
C PHE A 114 -2.11 -12.85 -22.14
N GLY A 115 -3.14 -12.83 -21.31
CA GLY A 115 -4.16 -13.88 -21.27
C GLY A 115 -4.67 -14.18 -19.86
N PRO A 116 -5.64 -15.12 -19.72
CA PRO A 116 -6.29 -15.40 -18.44
C PRO A 116 -5.28 -15.93 -17.41
N GLY A 117 -5.35 -15.42 -16.19
CA GLY A 117 -4.50 -15.88 -15.10
C GLY A 117 -4.50 -14.90 -13.93
N PHE A 118 -4.07 -15.39 -12.78
CA PHE A 118 -3.98 -14.61 -11.56
C PHE A 118 -2.83 -15.10 -10.69
N CYS A 119 -2.41 -14.27 -9.75
CA CYS A 119 -1.44 -14.62 -8.72
C CYS A 119 -2.16 -15.10 -7.47
N MET A 120 -1.53 -16.05 -6.77
CA MET A 120 -1.87 -16.46 -5.42
C MET A 120 -0.64 -16.25 -4.55
N TRP A 121 -0.79 -15.49 -3.45
CA TRP A 121 0.31 -15.15 -2.57
C TRP A 121 0.09 -15.76 -1.19
N LEU A 122 1.13 -16.41 -0.68
CA LEU A 122 1.12 -17.16 0.57
C LEU A 122 2.26 -16.65 1.48
N THR A 123 2.04 -16.70 2.79
CA THR A 123 3.15 -16.59 3.75
C THR A 123 4.12 -17.76 3.56
N ASP A 124 5.34 -17.64 4.07
CA ASP A 124 6.35 -18.70 3.94
C ASP A 124 5.87 -20.01 4.52
N GLN A 125 5.24 -19.97 5.69
CA GLN A 125 4.71 -21.16 6.37
C GLN A 125 3.63 -21.87 5.51
N ILE A 126 2.64 -21.13 5.02
CA ILE A 126 1.55 -21.70 4.21
C ILE A 126 2.08 -22.21 2.86
N TYR A 127 3.05 -21.50 2.28
CA TYR A 127 3.69 -21.95 1.04
C TYR A 127 4.43 -23.29 1.22
N ASP A 128 5.12 -23.48 2.35
CA ASP A 128 5.79 -24.76 2.66
C ASP A 128 4.81 -25.92 2.82
N GLU A 129 3.60 -25.64 3.32
CA GLU A 129 2.54 -26.64 3.51
C GLU A 129 1.84 -27.03 2.20
N ILE A 130 1.42 -26.04 1.38
CA ILE A 130 0.53 -26.29 0.24
C ILE A 130 0.98 -25.67 -1.09
N GLY A 131 2.07 -24.89 -1.11
CA GLY A 131 2.44 -24.10 -2.29
C GLY A 131 2.61 -24.92 -3.56
N GLN A 132 3.20 -26.12 -3.49
CA GLN A 132 3.36 -27.01 -4.62
C GLN A 132 2.02 -27.58 -5.09
N GLN A 133 1.19 -28.09 -4.18
CA GLN A 133 -0.12 -28.65 -4.51
C GLN A 133 -1.07 -27.59 -5.10
N LEU A 134 -0.98 -26.36 -4.56
CA LEU A 134 -1.77 -25.24 -5.06
C LEU A 134 -1.30 -24.82 -6.47
N GLN A 135 0.01 -24.86 -6.75
CA GLN A 135 0.53 -24.61 -8.10
C GLN A 135 0.09 -25.70 -9.08
N GLU A 136 0.16 -26.98 -8.70
CA GLU A 136 -0.32 -28.08 -9.52
C GLU A 136 -1.80 -27.92 -9.86
N ALA A 137 -2.63 -27.56 -8.87
CA ALA A 137 -4.05 -27.29 -9.08
C ALA A 137 -4.30 -26.06 -9.99
N TYR A 138 -3.46 -25.03 -9.89
CA TYR A 138 -3.51 -23.87 -10.78
C TYR A 138 -3.16 -24.24 -12.22
N ASP A 139 -2.15 -25.09 -12.42
CA ASP A 139 -1.70 -25.52 -13.75
C ASP A 139 -2.72 -26.40 -14.48
N GLU A 140 -3.67 -27.02 -13.73
CA GLU A 140 -4.81 -27.76 -14.30
C GLU A 140 -5.92 -26.85 -14.84
N LEU A 141 -5.93 -25.55 -14.48
CA LEU A 141 -6.95 -24.60 -14.94
C LEU A 141 -6.85 -24.38 -16.46
N PRO A 142 -7.98 -24.05 -17.13
CA PRO A 142 -7.99 -23.79 -18.57
C PRO A 142 -6.97 -22.72 -18.98
N SER A 143 -6.16 -22.98 -19.99
CA SER A 143 -5.25 -21.99 -20.56
C SER A 143 -5.95 -20.96 -21.45
N THR A 144 -7.20 -21.22 -21.81
CA THR A 144 -8.04 -20.37 -22.67
C THR A 144 -9.31 -19.96 -21.96
N TYR A 145 -9.62 -18.68 -22.01
CA TYR A 145 -10.84 -18.12 -21.44
C TYR A 145 -11.33 -16.93 -22.26
N GLY A 146 -12.64 -16.88 -22.55
CA GLY A 146 -13.24 -15.83 -23.37
C GLY A 146 -12.65 -15.73 -24.80
N GLY A 147 -12.15 -16.84 -25.34
CA GLY A 147 -11.48 -16.87 -26.65
C GLY A 147 -10.03 -16.38 -26.64
N ILE A 148 -9.47 -16.09 -25.48
CA ILE A 148 -8.09 -15.62 -25.30
C ILE A 148 -7.28 -16.73 -24.62
N THR A 149 -6.14 -17.09 -25.23
CA THR A 149 -5.23 -18.12 -24.71
C THR A 149 -3.98 -17.47 -24.12
N ARG A 150 -3.62 -17.83 -22.89
CA ARG A 150 -2.34 -17.42 -22.29
C ARG A 150 -1.19 -18.20 -22.92
N PHE A 151 -0.25 -17.45 -23.46
CA PHE A 151 1.00 -18.00 -23.98
C PHE A 151 2.15 -17.63 -23.03
N THR A 152 2.82 -18.62 -22.46
CA THR A 152 4.05 -18.45 -21.69
C THR A 152 5.24 -18.85 -22.54
N THR A 153 6.23 -17.98 -22.67
CA THR A 153 7.50 -18.32 -23.31
C THR A 153 8.43 -18.98 -22.29
N ALA A 154 9.28 -19.92 -22.74
CA ALA A 154 10.24 -20.62 -21.87
C ALA A 154 11.27 -19.68 -21.19
N LYS A 155 11.39 -18.43 -21.65
CA LYS A 155 12.26 -17.40 -21.09
C LYS A 155 11.52 -16.36 -20.25
N ALA A 156 10.18 -16.37 -20.23
CA ALA A 156 9.42 -15.43 -19.43
C ALA A 156 9.55 -15.78 -17.95
N GLN A 157 9.79 -14.77 -17.12
CA GLN A 157 9.67 -14.93 -15.68
C GLN A 157 8.22 -15.30 -15.34
N LYS A 158 8.04 -16.11 -14.31
CA LYS A 158 6.71 -16.49 -13.83
C LYS A 158 5.94 -15.24 -13.39
N ARG A 159 4.90 -14.87 -14.11
CA ARG A 159 4.09 -13.68 -13.82
C ARG A 159 2.80 -13.98 -13.07
N VAL A 160 2.32 -15.21 -13.12
CA VAL A 160 1.08 -15.68 -12.49
C VAL A 160 1.29 -17.04 -11.86
N GLY A 161 0.37 -17.48 -11.02
CA GLY A 161 0.46 -18.72 -10.25
C GLY A 161 0.76 -18.47 -8.79
N VAL A 162 1.40 -19.40 -8.10
CA VAL A 162 1.60 -19.37 -6.65
C VAL A 162 2.97 -18.80 -6.30
N PHE A 163 3.01 -17.88 -5.35
CA PHE A 163 4.22 -17.20 -4.89
C PHE A 163 4.27 -17.12 -3.36
N ARG A 164 5.45 -17.12 -2.79
CA ARG A 164 5.67 -16.56 -1.45
C ARG A 164 5.53 -15.05 -1.53
N ILE A 165 4.87 -14.45 -0.55
CA ILE A 165 4.68 -12.99 -0.50
C ILE A 165 6.03 -12.28 -0.57
N GLY A 166 6.99 -12.67 0.29
CA GLY A 166 8.31 -12.06 0.32
C GLY A 166 9.07 -12.19 -0.99
N ASP A 167 9.10 -13.38 -1.60
CA ASP A 167 9.81 -13.62 -2.87
C ASP A 167 9.18 -12.86 -4.04
N PHE A 168 7.86 -12.68 -4.04
CA PHE A 168 7.16 -11.86 -5.03
C PHE A 168 7.62 -10.40 -4.99
N TYR A 169 7.67 -9.80 -3.79
CA TYR A 169 8.17 -8.43 -3.63
C TYR A 169 9.67 -8.33 -3.89
N GLU A 170 10.48 -9.30 -3.44
CA GLU A 170 11.91 -9.35 -3.74
C GLU A 170 12.19 -9.37 -5.25
N GLY A 171 11.39 -10.12 -6.02
CA GLY A 171 11.48 -10.14 -7.48
C GLY A 171 11.20 -8.78 -8.12
N LEU A 172 10.28 -8.00 -7.56
CA LEU A 172 9.91 -6.68 -8.08
C LEU A 172 10.82 -5.56 -7.58
N ILE A 173 11.06 -5.48 -6.26
CA ILE A 173 11.76 -4.35 -5.64
C ILE A 173 13.10 -4.71 -4.99
N GLY A 174 13.50 -6.00 -5.02
CA GLY A 174 14.74 -6.44 -4.38
C GLY A 174 14.68 -6.54 -2.86
N LEU A 175 13.49 -6.42 -2.26
CA LEU A 175 13.23 -6.50 -0.83
C LEU A 175 11.99 -7.36 -0.58
N LYS A 176 12.01 -8.15 0.49
CA LYS A 176 10.88 -9.03 0.87
C LYS A 176 9.76 -8.31 1.61
N ASP A 177 10.00 -7.11 2.08
CA ASP A 177 9.07 -6.28 2.83
C ASP A 177 9.22 -4.81 2.45
N VAL A 178 8.42 -3.94 3.07
CA VAL A 178 8.50 -2.47 2.92
C VAL A 178 9.92 -1.98 3.21
N PRO A 179 10.48 -1.08 2.39
CA PRO A 179 11.79 -0.51 2.68
C PRO A 179 11.81 0.15 4.07
N SER A 180 12.74 -0.26 4.92
CA SER A 180 12.83 0.18 6.33
C SER A 180 13.81 1.33 6.56
N THR A 181 14.67 1.64 5.58
CA THR A 181 15.68 2.69 5.69
C THR A 181 15.56 3.71 4.56
N GLN A 182 15.98 4.95 4.84
CA GLN A 182 16.03 6.02 3.83
C GLN A 182 16.86 5.63 2.60
N ASN A 183 17.99 4.94 2.81
CA ASN A 183 18.85 4.49 1.71
C ASN A 183 18.16 3.46 0.82
N GLN A 184 17.42 2.50 1.39
CA GLN A 184 16.64 1.56 0.59
C GLN A 184 15.66 2.30 -0.33
N TRP A 185 14.90 3.27 0.22
CA TRP A 185 13.97 4.08 -0.57
C TRP A 185 14.66 4.93 -1.66
N LEU A 186 15.84 5.49 -1.37
CA LEU A 186 16.57 6.33 -2.33
C LEU A 186 17.07 5.55 -3.55
N PHE A 187 17.52 4.31 -3.35
CA PHE A 187 18.08 3.48 -4.42
C PHE A 187 17.04 2.68 -5.20
N LEU A 188 15.80 2.60 -4.71
CA LEU A 188 14.72 1.95 -5.45
C LEU A 188 14.31 2.79 -6.65
N GLU A 189 14.19 2.12 -7.80
CA GLU A 189 13.70 2.73 -9.02
C GLU A 189 12.17 2.83 -8.99
N ASP A 190 11.63 3.98 -9.35
CA ASP A 190 10.21 4.29 -9.29
C ASP A 190 9.34 3.27 -10.03
N TYR A 191 9.78 2.81 -11.21
CA TYR A 191 9.01 1.84 -12.01
C TYR A 191 8.84 0.49 -11.32
N ARG A 192 9.79 0.08 -10.48
CA ARG A 192 9.70 -1.14 -9.68
C ARG A 192 8.65 -1.00 -8.57
N LEU A 193 8.65 0.15 -7.89
CA LEU A 193 7.63 0.48 -6.90
C LEU A 193 6.24 0.61 -7.53
N ALA A 194 6.17 1.20 -8.74
CA ALA A 194 4.94 1.26 -9.51
C ALA A 194 4.41 -0.14 -9.85
N ALA A 195 5.27 -1.07 -10.29
CA ALA A 195 4.90 -2.46 -10.60
C ALA A 195 4.48 -3.24 -9.34
N ALA A 196 5.11 -2.98 -8.18
CA ALA A 196 4.78 -3.63 -6.92
C ALA A 196 3.42 -3.16 -6.33
N THR A 197 2.92 -2.01 -6.79
CA THR A 197 1.72 -1.37 -6.23
C THR A 197 0.58 -1.16 -7.23
N ASN A 198 0.76 -1.55 -8.49
CA ASN A 198 -0.28 -1.48 -9.53
C ASN A 198 -1.29 -2.64 -9.42
N GLY A 199 -2.12 -2.79 -10.46
CA GLY A 199 -3.02 -3.90 -10.58
C GLY A 199 -4.11 -3.94 -9.51
N LYS A 200 -4.65 -5.13 -9.26
CA LYS A 200 -5.78 -5.32 -8.34
C LYS A 200 -5.57 -6.57 -7.47
N VAL A 201 -5.81 -6.41 -6.18
CA VAL A 201 -5.97 -7.53 -5.24
C VAL A 201 -7.45 -7.93 -5.29
N PHE A 202 -7.74 -9.18 -5.60
CA PHE A 202 -9.10 -9.70 -5.68
C PHE A 202 -9.60 -10.13 -4.31
N ARG A 203 -8.71 -10.72 -3.51
CA ARG A 203 -8.98 -11.18 -2.16
C ARG A 203 -7.69 -11.21 -1.35
N ASP A 204 -7.74 -10.79 -0.08
CA ASP A 204 -6.66 -10.93 0.90
C ASP A 204 -7.24 -10.79 2.31
N ASP A 205 -7.90 -11.85 2.80
CA ASP A 205 -8.58 -11.84 4.10
C ASP A 205 -7.58 -11.85 5.26
N PHE A 206 -6.40 -12.46 5.06
CA PHE A 206 -5.32 -12.48 6.05
C PHE A 206 -4.57 -11.13 6.12
N GLY A 207 -4.52 -10.37 5.01
CA GLY A 207 -4.04 -9.02 4.95
C GLY A 207 -2.52 -8.83 4.80
N GLU A 208 -1.71 -9.89 4.79
CA GLU A 208 -0.23 -9.76 4.78
C GLU A 208 0.30 -9.21 3.45
N PHE A 209 -0.23 -9.66 2.31
CA PHE A 209 0.12 -9.07 1.02
C PHE A 209 -0.27 -7.60 0.96
N THR A 210 -1.49 -7.29 1.41
CA THR A 210 -2.02 -5.92 1.46
C THR A 210 -1.24 -5.02 2.42
N ARG A 211 -0.72 -5.54 3.53
CA ARG A 211 0.14 -4.82 4.48
C ARG A 211 1.38 -4.25 3.77
N ILE A 212 2.12 -5.10 3.07
CA ILE A 212 3.33 -4.68 2.34
C ILE A 212 2.93 -3.70 1.22
N ARG A 213 1.89 -4.04 0.45
CA ARG A 213 1.39 -3.17 -0.62
C ARG A 213 1.03 -1.77 -0.12
N ARG A 214 0.29 -1.65 0.99
CA ARG A 214 -0.08 -0.36 1.60
C ARG A 214 1.14 0.40 2.10
N GLY A 215 2.10 -0.28 2.74
CA GLY A 215 3.34 0.33 3.18
C GLY A 215 4.11 1.00 2.04
N ILE A 216 4.14 0.36 0.86
CA ILE A 216 4.74 0.95 -0.34
C ILE A 216 3.83 2.06 -0.92
N LEU A 217 2.49 1.86 -0.99
CA LEU A 217 1.53 2.84 -1.52
C LEU A 217 1.50 4.17 -0.75
N ASN A 218 1.89 4.17 0.52
CA ASN A 218 2.05 5.40 1.31
C ASN A 218 3.10 6.34 0.71
N HIS A 219 3.77 5.90 -0.34
CA HIS A 219 4.79 6.62 -1.08
C HIS A 219 6.10 6.77 -0.28
N TYR A 220 7.06 7.50 -0.85
CA TYR A 220 8.35 7.78 -0.21
C TYR A 220 8.16 8.52 1.11
N PRO A 221 9.00 8.28 2.13
CA PRO A 221 9.22 9.25 3.20
C PRO A 221 9.50 10.64 2.59
N GLU A 222 8.96 11.70 3.18
CA GLU A 222 9.00 13.04 2.59
C GLU A 222 10.42 13.51 2.28
N GLU A 223 11.37 13.20 3.15
CA GLU A 223 12.79 13.53 2.93
C GLU A 223 13.35 12.86 1.65
N VAL A 224 12.97 11.61 1.40
CA VAL A 224 13.37 10.88 0.18
C VAL A 224 12.72 11.51 -1.05
N ARG A 225 11.43 11.85 -0.97
CA ARG A 225 10.72 12.53 -2.05
C ARG A 225 11.39 13.86 -2.40
N ILE A 226 11.70 14.68 -1.41
CA ILE A 226 12.36 15.97 -1.58
C ILE A 226 13.75 15.80 -2.22
N GLN A 227 14.55 14.82 -1.77
CA GLN A 227 15.86 14.52 -2.37
C GLN A 227 15.74 14.08 -3.83
N LYS A 228 14.74 13.24 -4.16
CA LYS A 228 14.48 12.85 -5.55
C LYS A 228 14.03 14.05 -6.39
N ILE A 229 13.19 14.95 -5.88
CA ILE A 229 12.79 16.21 -6.55
C ILE A 229 14.01 17.10 -6.82
N ALA A 230 14.87 17.32 -5.83
CA ALA A 230 16.10 18.09 -6.01
C ALA A 230 16.98 17.49 -7.12
N ARG A 231 17.15 16.16 -7.14
CA ARG A 231 17.88 15.47 -8.20
C ARG A 231 17.25 15.68 -9.58
N GLN A 232 15.91 15.59 -9.70
CA GLN A 232 15.25 15.82 -10.98
C GLN A 232 15.40 17.26 -11.43
N ALA A 233 15.34 18.25 -10.53
CA ALA A 233 15.56 19.66 -10.83
C ALA A 233 16.95 19.91 -11.43
N ALA A 234 18.00 19.38 -10.82
CA ALA A 234 19.38 19.46 -11.34
C ALA A 234 19.52 18.81 -12.72
N LEU A 235 18.94 17.60 -12.91
CA LEU A 235 19.03 16.87 -14.18
C LEU A 235 18.25 17.57 -15.31
N MET A 236 17.10 18.16 -15.01
CA MET A 236 16.34 18.97 -15.96
C MET A 236 17.09 20.25 -16.35
N ALA A 237 17.67 20.97 -15.37
CA ALA A 237 18.50 22.15 -15.64
C ALA A 237 19.67 21.78 -16.55
N GLN A 238 20.41 20.74 -16.21
CA GLN A 238 21.58 20.30 -16.95
C GLN A 238 21.23 19.87 -18.39
N SER A 239 20.22 19.03 -18.56
CA SER A 239 19.87 18.48 -19.87
C SER A 239 19.16 19.50 -20.77
N GLY A 240 18.10 20.15 -20.26
CA GLY A 240 17.27 21.08 -21.03
C GLY A 240 17.84 22.49 -21.10
N GLN A 241 17.91 23.16 -19.95
CA GLN A 241 18.27 24.57 -19.92
C GLN A 241 19.73 24.84 -20.30
N TYR A 242 20.66 23.94 -19.95
CA TYR A 242 22.08 24.13 -20.19
C TYR A 242 22.61 23.45 -21.45
N ASN A 243 22.45 22.12 -21.57
CA ASN A 243 23.14 21.36 -22.61
C ASN A 243 22.46 21.39 -23.98
N TYR A 244 21.12 21.35 -24.06
CA TYR A 244 20.44 21.30 -25.34
C TYR A 244 20.91 22.39 -26.32
N SER A 245 20.72 23.65 -25.95
CA SER A 245 21.06 24.80 -26.82
C SER A 245 22.56 24.89 -27.11
N ARG A 246 23.43 24.51 -26.15
CA ARG A 246 24.89 24.52 -26.34
C ARG A 246 25.35 23.48 -27.35
N MET A 247 24.80 22.24 -27.25
CA MET A 247 25.20 21.17 -28.17
C MET A 247 24.65 21.43 -29.56
N PHE A 248 23.43 21.95 -29.64
CA PHE A 248 22.86 22.35 -30.92
C PHE A 248 23.67 23.46 -31.61
N GLY A 249 24.03 24.52 -30.86
CA GLY A 249 24.87 25.63 -31.37
C GLY A 249 26.29 25.23 -31.80
N ARG A 250 26.81 24.08 -31.29
CA ARG A 250 28.08 23.49 -31.73
C ARG A 250 27.95 22.57 -32.95
N GLY A 251 26.74 22.33 -33.44
CA GLY A 251 26.48 21.37 -34.50
C GLY A 251 26.41 19.90 -34.06
N GLU A 252 26.49 19.64 -32.75
CA GLU A 252 26.44 18.32 -32.12
C GLU A 252 24.97 17.81 -32.02
N LYS A 253 24.34 17.60 -33.18
CA LYS A 253 22.89 17.30 -33.26
C LYS A 253 22.46 16.05 -32.49
N VAL A 254 23.27 14.98 -32.52
CA VAL A 254 22.97 13.75 -31.79
C VAL A 254 22.99 14.00 -30.28
N THR A 255 24.02 14.71 -29.80
CA THR A 255 24.12 15.04 -28.37
C THR A 255 22.99 15.95 -27.91
N ALA A 256 22.57 16.91 -28.76
CA ALA A 256 21.42 17.78 -28.50
C ALA A 256 20.11 16.94 -28.41
N ALA A 257 19.89 15.96 -29.28
CA ALA A 257 18.74 15.07 -29.24
C ALA A 257 18.73 14.20 -27.96
N ILE A 258 19.89 13.68 -27.54
CA ILE A 258 20.03 12.97 -26.26
C ILE A 258 19.69 13.91 -25.09
N ALA A 259 20.22 15.12 -25.05
CA ALA A 259 19.94 16.11 -24.01
C ALA A 259 18.44 16.43 -23.92
N LEU A 260 17.75 16.58 -25.04
CA LEU A 260 16.32 16.82 -25.09
C LEU A 260 15.53 15.60 -24.58
N SER A 261 15.92 14.39 -24.96
CA SER A 261 15.30 13.15 -24.49
C SER A 261 15.43 12.97 -22.97
N GLU A 262 16.62 13.25 -22.43
CA GLU A 262 16.85 13.23 -20.97
C GLU A 262 16.02 14.31 -20.26
N PHE A 263 15.93 15.52 -20.81
CA PHE A 263 15.06 16.57 -20.27
C PHE A 263 13.61 16.11 -20.18
N MET A 264 13.04 15.55 -21.25
CA MET A 264 11.66 15.03 -21.25
C MET A 264 11.46 13.93 -20.21
N LYS A 265 12.39 12.98 -20.11
CA LYS A 265 12.34 11.90 -19.13
C LYS A 265 12.36 12.41 -17.70
N HIS A 266 13.26 13.37 -17.39
CA HIS A 266 13.36 13.96 -16.06
C HIS A 266 12.17 14.85 -15.74
N THR A 267 11.60 15.54 -16.74
CA THR A 267 10.33 16.28 -16.59
C THR A 267 9.20 15.36 -16.18
N MET A 268 8.99 14.24 -16.86
CA MET A 268 7.96 13.27 -16.51
C MET A 268 8.18 12.73 -15.08
N ALA A 269 9.41 12.33 -14.73
CA ALA A 269 9.73 11.86 -13.38
C ALA A 269 9.44 12.92 -12.30
N MET A 270 9.78 14.20 -12.57
CA MET A 270 9.45 15.32 -11.70
C MET A 270 7.95 15.46 -11.47
N VAL A 271 7.14 15.40 -12.54
CA VAL A 271 5.68 15.51 -12.43
C VAL A 271 5.10 14.38 -11.60
N TYR A 272 5.58 13.13 -11.75
CA TYR A 272 5.16 12.01 -10.90
C TYR A 272 5.49 12.26 -9.43
N LEU A 273 6.70 12.72 -9.09
CA LEU A 273 7.09 13.05 -7.72
C LEU A 273 6.25 14.17 -7.09
N LEU A 274 5.90 15.20 -7.88
CA LEU A 274 5.01 16.28 -7.45
C LEU A 274 3.57 15.80 -7.20
N ASN A 275 3.14 14.73 -7.86
CA ASN A 275 1.85 14.05 -7.65
C ASN A 275 1.88 12.98 -6.56
N ARG A 276 3.02 12.73 -5.90
CA ARG A 276 3.20 11.61 -4.95
C ARG A 276 2.78 10.26 -5.56
N LYS A 277 3.24 10.01 -6.79
CA LYS A 277 3.01 8.77 -7.55
C LYS A 277 4.36 8.22 -8.01
N TYR A 278 4.47 6.91 -8.07
CA TYR A 278 5.61 6.26 -8.69
C TYR A 278 5.48 6.31 -10.21
N SER A 279 6.53 6.72 -10.91
CA SER A 279 6.52 6.68 -12.37
C SER A 279 6.61 5.22 -12.86
N PRO A 280 5.78 4.81 -13.83
CA PRO A 280 5.89 3.49 -14.45
C PRO A 280 7.16 3.40 -15.31
N PHE A 281 7.41 2.22 -15.88
CA PHE A 281 8.50 2.01 -16.81
C PHE A 281 8.45 3.01 -17.98
N TYR A 282 9.60 3.42 -18.50
CA TYR A 282 9.72 4.56 -19.42
C TYR A 282 8.71 4.58 -20.59
N LYS A 283 8.37 3.41 -21.14
CA LYS A 283 7.40 3.30 -22.25
C LYS A 283 5.97 3.69 -21.86
N TRP A 284 5.65 3.73 -20.56
CA TRP A 284 4.34 4.08 -20.03
C TRP A 284 4.29 5.43 -19.32
N MET A 285 5.46 6.07 -19.07
CA MET A 285 5.53 7.31 -18.30
C MET A 285 4.62 8.38 -18.88
N HIS A 286 4.71 8.63 -20.19
CA HIS A 286 3.91 9.67 -20.84
C HIS A 286 2.41 9.33 -20.82
N ARG A 287 2.04 8.09 -21.13
CA ARG A 287 0.63 7.66 -21.10
C ARG A 287 0.02 7.82 -19.71
N GLY A 288 0.73 7.43 -18.66
CA GLY A 288 0.25 7.54 -17.28
C GLY A 288 0.19 8.98 -16.75
N MET A 289 0.84 9.95 -17.39
CA MET A 289 0.71 11.36 -17.01
C MET A 289 -0.72 11.90 -17.18
N GLN A 290 -1.50 11.35 -18.10
CA GLN A 290 -2.89 11.76 -18.34
C GLN A 290 -3.80 11.56 -17.11
N GLU A 291 -3.41 10.68 -16.18
CA GLU A 291 -4.15 10.39 -14.94
C GLU A 291 -3.68 11.24 -13.75
N LEU A 292 -2.67 12.09 -13.93
CA LEU A 292 -2.11 12.91 -12.88
C LEU A 292 -2.94 14.18 -12.67
N ARG A 293 -3.00 14.64 -11.40
CA ARG A 293 -3.81 15.82 -11.03
C ARG A 293 -3.02 17.12 -11.07
N VAL A 294 -1.72 17.03 -10.84
CA VAL A 294 -0.79 18.17 -10.79
C VAL A 294 -0.04 18.21 -12.10
N LEU A 295 -0.11 19.34 -12.80
CA LEU A 295 0.56 19.61 -14.07
C LEU A 295 0.23 18.59 -15.20
N PRO A 296 -1.05 18.18 -15.39
CA PRO A 296 -1.42 17.25 -16.47
C PRO A 296 -1.10 17.83 -17.87
N GLU A 297 -1.16 19.16 -18.02
CA GLU A 297 -0.87 19.89 -19.27
C GLU A 297 0.56 19.70 -19.78
N ILE A 298 1.51 19.34 -18.93
CA ILE A 298 2.89 19.06 -19.36
C ILE A 298 2.93 17.88 -20.35
N GLY A 299 2.03 16.92 -20.24
CA GLY A 299 1.93 15.82 -21.20
C GLY A 299 1.70 16.32 -22.64
N ASP A 300 0.77 17.26 -22.82
CA ASP A 300 0.48 17.86 -24.13
C ASP A 300 1.64 18.75 -24.62
N ILE A 301 2.28 19.47 -23.71
CA ILE A 301 3.45 20.29 -24.05
C ILE A 301 4.63 19.41 -24.51
N LEU A 302 4.84 18.25 -23.88
CA LEU A 302 5.85 17.28 -24.31
C LEU A 302 5.53 16.66 -25.69
N ASN A 303 4.26 16.40 -26.00
CA ASN A 303 3.86 15.97 -27.34
C ASN A 303 4.21 17.04 -28.38
N ALA A 304 3.85 18.31 -28.14
CA ALA A 304 4.20 19.41 -29.04
C ALA A 304 5.73 19.57 -29.20
N LEU A 305 6.48 19.35 -28.12
CA LEU A 305 7.95 19.44 -28.14
C LEU A 305 8.59 18.38 -29.08
N VAL A 306 8.03 17.17 -29.13
CA VAL A 306 8.49 16.09 -30.00
C VAL A 306 8.21 16.40 -31.47
N ASP A 307 7.14 17.11 -31.77
CA ASP A 307 6.74 17.47 -33.14
C ASP A 307 7.60 18.58 -33.76
N PHE A 308 8.39 19.32 -32.96
CA PHE A 308 9.24 20.36 -33.49
C PHE A 308 10.44 19.78 -34.24
N PRO A 309 10.77 20.34 -35.42
CA PRO A 309 12.01 19.99 -36.13
C PRO A 309 13.24 20.19 -35.24
N SER A 310 14.25 19.33 -35.41
CA SER A 310 15.51 19.47 -34.68
C SER A 310 16.13 20.85 -34.90
N GLY A 311 16.34 21.60 -33.83
CA GLY A 311 16.90 22.95 -33.86
C GLY A 311 15.89 24.06 -34.05
N ASP A 312 14.62 23.76 -34.00
CA ASP A 312 13.57 24.81 -33.97
C ASP A 312 13.75 25.71 -32.73
N GLU A 313 13.64 27.01 -32.92
CA GLU A 313 13.79 28.00 -31.85
C GLU A 313 12.71 27.90 -30.77
N ARG A 314 11.60 27.25 -31.06
CA ARG A 314 10.54 26.97 -30.09
C ARG A 314 10.94 25.92 -29.03
N ILE A 315 11.93 25.06 -29.31
CA ILE A 315 12.39 24.04 -28.37
C ILE A 315 12.93 24.65 -27.07
N PRO A 316 13.93 25.58 -27.11
CA PRO A 316 14.38 26.24 -25.88
C PRO A 316 13.28 27.02 -25.18
N GLN A 317 12.39 27.68 -25.91
CA GLN A 317 11.26 28.41 -25.34
C GLN A 317 10.27 27.46 -24.61
N THR A 318 10.01 26.31 -25.18
CA THR A 318 9.12 25.28 -24.55
C THR A 318 9.77 24.66 -23.31
N ILE A 319 11.09 24.45 -23.32
CA ILE A 319 11.85 24.04 -22.14
C ILE A 319 11.63 25.04 -20.99
N GLU A 320 11.75 26.34 -21.24
CA GLU A 320 11.55 27.38 -20.23
C GLU A 320 10.11 27.47 -19.74
N ILE A 321 9.11 27.23 -20.61
CA ILE A 321 7.68 27.14 -20.20
C ILE A 321 7.48 25.98 -19.24
N ILE A 322 7.98 24.78 -19.56
CA ILE A 322 7.89 23.61 -18.68
C ILE A 322 8.55 23.89 -17.34
N VAL A 323 9.74 24.46 -17.35
CA VAL A 323 10.50 24.82 -16.15
C VAL A 323 9.72 25.80 -15.27
N ALA A 324 9.13 26.83 -15.87
CA ALA A 324 8.34 27.83 -15.13
C ALA A 324 7.12 27.20 -14.45
N LEU A 325 6.40 26.28 -15.12
CA LEU A 325 5.27 25.55 -14.55
C LEU A 325 5.71 24.69 -13.35
N ILE A 326 6.83 23.99 -13.48
CA ILE A 326 7.37 23.14 -12.39
C ILE A 326 7.81 24.00 -11.20
N ILE A 327 8.50 25.12 -11.43
CA ILE A 327 8.90 26.04 -10.35
C ILE A 327 7.67 26.59 -9.63
N ALA A 328 6.64 26.99 -10.37
CA ALA A 328 5.39 27.49 -9.79
C ALA A 328 4.73 26.43 -8.88
N GLU A 329 4.68 25.18 -9.32
CA GLU A 329 4.12 24.09 -8.51
C GLU A 329 5.01 23.76 -7.30
N MET A 330 6.34 23.76 -7.44
CA MET A 330 7.25 23.57 -6.32
C MET A 330 7.08 24.67 -5.26
N LYS A 331 6.87 25.93 -5.66
CA LYS A 331 6.56 27.03 -4.75
C LYS A 331 5.24 26.78 -4.02
N LYS A 332 4.21 26.35 -4.73
CA LYS A 332 2.89 26.02 -4.17
C LYS A 332 2.99 24.87 -3.14
N GLN A 333 3.87 23.89 -3.36
CA GLN A 333 4.12 22.80 -2.41
C GLN A 333 5.12 23.17 -1.29
N GLY A 334 5.62 24.42 -1.23
CA GLY A 334 6.57 24.87 -0.21
C GLY A 334 7.99 24.30 -0.37
N LEU A 335 8.31 23.74 -1.54
CA LEU A 335 9.62 23.11 -1.80
C LEU A 335 10.73 24.14 -2.13
N THR A 336 10.37 25.32 -2.59
CA THR A 336 11.30 26.40 -2.91
C THR A 336 10.63 27.77 -2.80
N SER A 337 11.42 28.80 -2.48
CA SER A 337 11.00 30.21 -2.46
C SER A 337 11.80 31.07 -3.46
N GLY A 338 12.63 30.45 -4.30
CA GLY A 338 13.48 31.14 -5.27
C GLY A 338 12.69 31.85 -6.36
N GLU A 339 13.19 33.01 -6.84
CA GLU A 339 12.58 33.76 -7.92
C GLU A 339 13.29 33.51 -9.28
N ASP A 340 14.37 32.78 -9.28
CA ASP A 340 15.16 32.41 -10.46
C ASP A 340 14.42 31.39 -11.32
N ASN A 341 14.57 31.48 -12.65
CA ASN A 341 13.99 30.49 -13.58
C ASN A 341 14.96 29.35 -13.91
N TYR A 342 16.17 29.31 -13.36
CA TYR A 342 17.14 28.25 -13.58
C TYR A 342 17.01 27.19 -12.48
N LEU A 343 16.54 25.99 -12.84
CA LEU A 343 16.19 24.93 -11.90
C LEU A 343 17.32 24.50 -10.96
N ASP A 344 18.57 24.53 -11.43
CA ASP A 344 19.71 24.16 -10.61
C ASP A 344 19.85 25.05 -9.36
N HIS A 345 19.53 26.35 -9.48
CA HIS A 345 19.53 27.29 -8.36
C HIS A 345 18.48 27.01 -7.29
N HIS A 346 17.48 26.16 -7.59
CA HIS A 346 16.47 25.72 -6.63
C HIS A 346 16.90 24.46 -5.85
N THR A 347 17.90 23.72 -6.31
CA THR A 347 18.29 22.42 -5.76
C THR A 347 18.62 22.51 -4.27
N ASP A 348 19.48 23.45 -3.87
CA ASP A 348 19.84 23.65 -2.47
C ASP A 348 18.64 24.07 -1.63
N ARG A 349 17.76 24.93 -2.16
CA ARG A 349 16.55 25.37 -1.46
C ARG A 349 15.56 24.22 -1.25
N ILE A 350 15.41 23.35 -2.25
CA ILE A 350 14.60 22.12 -2.14
C ILE A 350 15.18 21.23 -1.04
N LEU A 351 16.49 21.01 -1.01
CA LEU A 351 17.14 20.21 0.04
C LEU A 351 17.00 20.86 1.43
N HIS A 352 17.04 22.19 1.53
CA HIS A 352 16.79 22.89 2.78
C HIS A 352 15.33 22.86 3.24
N SER A 353 14.38 22.54 2.36
CA SER A 353 12.98 22.31 2.72
C SER A 353 12.77 20.95 3.41
N ILE A 354 13.79 20.08 3.44
CA ILE A 354 13.74 18.85 4.23
C ILE A 354 13.53 19.22 5.71
N PRO A 355 12.49 18.71 6.35
CA PRO A 355 12.24 19.00 7.75
C PRO A 355 13.48 18.68 8.60
N GLN A 356 13.95 19.67 9.38
CA GLN A 356 15.09 19.48 10.28
C GLN A 356 14.72 18.46 11.38
N LYS A 357 15.72 17.88 12.02
CA LYS A 357 15.59 16.74 12.96
C LYS A 357 14.55 16.90 14.07
N GLU A 358 14.16 18.14 14.42
CA GLU A 358 13.09 18.42 15.38
C GLU A 358 11.68 18.02 14.86
N HIS A 359 11.47 18.00 13.51
CA HIS A 359 10.25 17.47 12.89
C HIS A 359 10.33 15.98 12.52
N LYS A 360 11.51 15.34 12.59
CA LYS A 360 11.63 13.88 12.38
C LYS A 360 10.86 13.09 13.41
N ASP A 361 10.88 13.55 14.66
CA ASP A 361 10.19 12.88 15.76
C ASP A 361 8.67 12.96 15.56
N GLU A 362 8.12 14.09 15.07
CA GLU A 362 6.68 14.22 14.80
C GLU A 362 6.21 13.35 13.61
N THR A 363 6.99 13.29 12.52
CA THR A 363 6.62 12.48 11.35
C THR A 363 6.75 10.98 11.63
N PHE A 364 7.79 10.58 12.36
CA PHE A 364 7.98 9.19 12.78
C PHE A 364 6.94 8.79 13.81
N LYS A 365 6.66 9.66 14.78
CA LYS A 365 5.60 9.47 15.75
C LYS A 365 4.23 9.35 15.06
N SER A 366 3.93 10.19 14.07
CA SER A 366 2.69 10.11 13.28
C SER A 366 2.54 8.78 12.58
N ALA A 367 3.62 8.23 11.99
CA ALA A 367 3.60 6.92 11.36
C ALA A 367 3.31 5.78 12.36
N LEU A 368 3.91 5.83 13.55
CA LEU A 368 3.63 4.87 14.63
C LEU A 368 2.18 4.98 15.13
N VAL A 369 1.65 6.20 15.21
CA VAL A 369 0.24 6.43 15.57
C VAL A 369 -0.69 5.80 14.51
N ASP A 370 -0.41 6.02 13.23
CA ASP A 370 -1.21 5.46 12.13
C ASP A 370 -1.15 3.93 12.09
N GLU A 371 0.03 3.34 12.33
CA GLU A 371 0.22 1.90 12.44
C GLU A 371 -0.60 1.32 13.59
N LEU A 372 -0.49 1.91 14.79
CA LEU A 372 -1.20 1.43 15.98
C LEU A 372 -2.72 1.51 15.82
N VAL A 373 -3.24 2.62 15.26
CA VAL A 373 -4.67 2.78 14.97
C VAL A 373 -5.17 1.72 13.98
N SER A 374 -4.34 1.38 12.99
CA SER A 374 -4.70 0.34 12.01
C SER A 374 -4.75 -1.05 12.65
N LEU A 375 -3.76 -1.41 13.48
CA LEU A 375 -3.74 -2.68 14.22
C LEU A 375 -4.95 -2.81 15.16
N GLU A 376 -5.29 -1.72 15.83
CA GLU A 376 -6.42 -1.70 16.75
C GLU A 376 -7.77 -1.81 16.01
N TRP A 377 -7.90 -1.17 14.85
CA TRP A 377 -9.08 -1.30 14.00
C TRP A 377 -9.26 -2.73 13.49
N GLU A 378 -8.19 -3.36 13.02
CA GLU A 378 -8.24 -4.76 12.56
C GLU A 378 -8.67 -5.72 13.68
N ALA A 379 -8.22 -5.45 14.91
CA ALA A 379 -8.64 -6.22 16.07
C ALA A 379 -10.09 -5.92 16.46
N PHE A 380 -10.54 -4.66 16.35
CA PHE A 380 -11.91 -4.22 16.63
C PHE A 380 -12.92 -4.76 15.62
N ASP A 381 -12.56 -4.78 14.34
CA ASP A 381 -13.39 -5.33 13.27
C ASP A 381 -13.71 -6.83 13.47
N LYS A 382 -12.81 -7.57 14.14
CA LYS A 382 -12.95 -8.99 14.45
C LYS A 382 -13.70 -9.26 15.77
N VAL A 383 -14.14 -8.24 16.50
CA VAL A 383 -14.92 -8.44 17.72
C VAL A 383 -16.34 -8.93 17.37
N HIS A 384 -16.76 -10.04 17.96
CA HIS A 384 -18.10 -10.58 17.80
C HIS A 384 -18.97 -10.21 19.02
N ASN A 385 -20.08 -9.54 18.76
CA ASN A 385 -21.07 -9.20 19.77
C ASN A 385 -22.28 -10.16 19.68
N GLU A 386 -22.89 -10.52 20.81
CA GLU A 386 -24.09 -11.36 20.84
C GLU A 386 -25.26 -10.77 20.03
N GLY A 387 -25.36 -9.45 19.96
CA GLY A 387 -26.35 -8.68 19.18
C GLY A 387 -26.03 -8.52 17.70
N GLY A 388 -24.95 -9.12 17.20
CA GLY A 388 -24.41 -8.89 15.84
C GLY A 388 -23.41 -7.75 15.78
N ARG A 389 -23.04 -7.33 14.58
CA ARG A 389 -22.06 -6.25 14.33
C ARG A 389 -22.59 -4.92 14.83
N ALA A 390 -21.78 -4.19 15.59
CA ALA A 390 -22.15 -2.86 16.11
C ALA A 390 -21.89 -1.77 15.06
N ASP A 391 -22.74 -0.73 14.99
CA ASP A 391 -22.64 0.37 14.02
C ASP A 391 -21.26 1.06 14.05
N CYS A 392 -20.63 1.16 15.21
CA CYS A 392 -19.30 1.75 15.37
C CYS A 392 -18.16 0.93 14.72
N GLN A 393 -18.38 -0.34 14.41
CA GLN A 393 -17.43 -1.17 13.66
C GLN A 393 -17.42 -0.85 12.15
N ASP A 394 -18.34 -0.01 11.67
CA ASP A 394 -18.39 0.47 10.29
C ASP A 394 -17.99 1.96 10.17
N ASP A 395 -17.72 2.63 11.30
CA ASP A 395 -17.31 4.04 11.35
C ASP A 395 -15.80 4.21 11.60
N TRP A 396 -14.99 3.93 10.57
CA TRP A 396 -13.55 4.16 10.59
C TRP A 396 -13.16 5.60 10.92
N ASN A 397 -13.93 6.60 10.41
CA ASN A 397 -13.55 7.99 10.58
C ASN A 397 -13.57 8.40 12.05
N THR A 398 -14.69 8.16 12.73
CA THR A 398 -14.80 8.43 14.18
C THR A 398 -13.81 7.60 14.99
N PHE A 399 -13.68 6.31 14.71
CA PHE A 399 -12.71 5.45 15.39
C PHE A 399 -11.29 5.99 15.26
N SER A 400 -10.85 6.31 14.03
CA SER A 400 -9.48 6.77 13.80
C SER A 400 -9.19 8.10 14.47
N ILE A 401 -10.13 9.05 14.49
CA ILE A 401 -9.98 10.34 15.19
C ILE A 401 -9.83 10.10 16.69
N MET A 402 -10.72 9.31 17.28
CA MET A 402 -10.69 9.04 18.72
C MET A 402 -9.41 8.34 19.18
N ARG A 403 -8.92 7.36 18.40
CA ARG A 403 -7.68 6.65 18.75
C ARG A 403 -6.43 7.48 18.47
N LYS A 404 -6.38 8.21 17.35
CA LYS A 404 -5.29 9.15 17.06
C LYS A 404 -5.15 10.22 18.14
N SER A 405 -6.25 10.80 18.60
CA SER A 405 -6.21 11.84 19.63
C SER A 405 -5.55 11.36 20.94
N GLN A 406 -5.76 10.11 21.33
CA GLN A 406 -5.09 9.49 22.47
C GLN A 406 -3.60 9.26 22.19
N TYR A 407 -3.27 8.62 21.07
CA TYR A 407 -1.89 8.21 20.75
C TYR A 407 -0.96 9.37 20.40
N LEU A 408 -1.49 10.48 19.89
CA LEU A 408 -0.72 11.72 19.71
C LEU A 408 -0.19 12.31 21.03
N ALA A 409 -0.81 11.98 22.16
CA ALA A 409 -0.33 12.37 23.49
C ALA A 409 0.85 11.50 23.97
N TRP A 410 1.06 10.30 23.43
CA TRP A 410 2.07 9.34 23.83
C TRP A 410 3.45 9.66 23.24
N ASP A 411 4.52 9.16 23.85
CA ASP A 411 5.85 9.16 23.24
C ASP A 411 6.05 7.94 22.31
N GLU A 412 7.17 7.93 21.58
CA GLU A 412 7.48 6.85 20.65
C GLU A 412 7.74 5.51 21.33
N GLU A 413 8.31 5.50 22.52
CA GLU A 413 8.64 4.27 23.25
C GLU A 413 7.36 3.55 23.67
N MET A 414 6.36 4.30 24.14
CA MET A 414 5.04 3.77 24.46
C MET A 414 4.32 3.23 23.23
N LEU A 415 4.34 3.97 22.11
CA LEU A 415 3.74 3.54 20.84
C LEU A 415 4.36 2.22 20.35
N LYS A 416 5.68 2.13 20.31
CA LYS A 416 6.43 0.91 19.92
C LYS A 416 6.13 -0.26 20.85
N SER A 417 6.04 -0.01 22.17
CA SER A 417 5.72 -1.05 23.14
C SER A 417 4.30 -1.62 22.92
N TYR A 418 3.32 -0.76 22.68
CA TYR A 418 1.94 -1.21 22.49
C TYR A 418 1.70 -1.85 21.12
N ILE A 419 2.37 -1.37 20.05
CA ILE A 419 2.43 -2.08 18.75
C ILE A 419 2.98 -3.49 18.94
N SER A 420 4.06 -3.65 19.73
CA SER A 420 4.61 -4.96 20.05
C SER A 420 3.63 -5.85 20.83
N ASP A 421 2.76 -5.28 21.70
CA ASP A 421 1.73 -6.03 22.40
C ASP A 421 0.68 -6.59 21.44
N PHE A 422 0.20 -5.78 20.46
CA PHE A 422 -0.71 -6.23 19.42
C PHE A 422 -0.09 -7.33 18.55
N ASN A 423 1.15 -7.16 18.11
CA ASN A 423 1.82 -8.15 17.28
C ASN A 423 1.99 -9.49 18.03
N ARG A 424 2.44 -9.46 19.29
CA ARG A 424 2.55 -10.67 20.13
C ARG A 424 1.22 -11.35 20.41
N ALA A 425 0.14 -10.57 20.55
CA ALA A 425 -1.19 -11.12 20.73
C ALA A 425 -1.68 -11.81 19.45
N ASN A 426 -1.51 -11.15 18.29
CA ASN A 426 -1.84 -11.68 16.98
C ASN A 426 -1.08 -12.99 16.68
N ASP A 427 0.22 -13.07 16.98
CA ASP A 427 1.04 -14.26 16.81
C ASP A 427 0.52 -15.47 17.62
N ARG A 428 -0.21 -15.20 18.71
CA ARG A 428 -0.84 -16.24 19.58
C ARG A 428 -2.30 -16.47 19.25
N GLY A 429 -2.84 -15.83 18.23
CA GLY A 429 -4.26 -15.87 17.89
C GLY A 429 -5.16 -15.22 18.95
N TRP A 430 -4.63 -14.27 19.73
CA TRP A 430 -5.34 -13.58 20.80
C TRP A 430 -5.70 -12.15 20.37
N ASN A 431 -6.95 -11.73 20.63
CA ASN A 431 -7.44 -10.40 20.27
C ASN A 431 -7.53 -9.52 21.53
N LEU A 432 -6.65 -8.49 21.62
CA LEU A 432 -6.60 -7.57 22.76
C LEU A 432 -7.88 -6.74 22.91
N ILE A 433 -8.57 -6.43 21.82
CA ILE A 433 -9.81 -5.65 21.88
C ILE A 433 -10.97 -6.52 22.37
N THR A 434 -11.03 -7.78 21.97
CA THR A 434 -11.98 -8.75 22.56
C THR A 434 -11.72 -8.93 24.06
N GLU A 435 -10.45 -9.02 24.47
CA GLU A 435 -10.09 -9.08 25.90
C GLU A 435 -10.56 -7.83 26.65
N LYS A 436 -10.27 -6.63 26.12
CA LYS A 436 -10.70 -5.33 26.68
C LYS A 436 -12.21 -5.31 26.93
N TYR A 437 -13.01 -5.65 25.92
CA TYR A 437 -14.47 -5.68 26.07
C TYR A 437 -14.93 -6.76 27.02
N GLY A 438 -14.32 -7.95 27.01
CA GLY A 438 -14.62 -9.00 27.98
C GLY A 438 -14.39 -8.53 29.43
N ARG A 439 -13.32 -7.77 29.69
CA ARG A 439 -13.06 -7.21 31.05
C ARG A 439 -14.05 -6.11 31.44
N MET A 440 -14.49 -5.31 30.47
CA MET A 440 -15.51 -4.27 30.71
C MET A 440 -16.85 -4.88 31.14
N MET A 441 -17.15 -6.10 30.73
CA MET A 441 -18.38 -6.81 31.12
C MET A 441 -18.46 -7.07 32.63
N GLU A 442 -17.36 -7.05 33.38
CA GLU A 442 -17.40 -7.15 34.84
C GLU A 442 -18.31 -6.10 35.47
N SER A 443 -18.33 -4.88 34.91
CA SER A 443 -19.19 -3.78 35.35
C SER A 443 -20.49 -3.67 34.54
N THR A 444 -20.41 -3.81 33.21
CA THR A 444 -21.56 -3.55 32.32
C THR A 444 -22.53 -4.74 32.17
N ALA A 445 -22.06 -5.99 32.32
CA ALA A 445 -22.83 -7.22 32.15
C ALA A 445 -22.33 -8.33 33.09
N PRO A 446 -22.43 -8.16 34.43
CA PRO A 446 -21.77 -9.03 35.41
C PRO A 446 -22.22 -10.51 35.37
N VAL A 447 -23.43 -10.78 34.91
CA VAL A 447 -23.92 -12.16 34.80
C VAL A 447 -23.20 -12.89 33.66
N GLN A 448 -23.11 -12.27 32.48
CA GLN A 448 -22.41 -12.81 31.33
C GLN A 448 -20.90 -12.87 31.56
N PHE A 449 -20.35 -11.91 32.31
CA PHE A 449 -18.93 -11.92 32.69
C PHE A 449 -18.54 -13.20 33.46
N LEU A 450 -19.40 -13.74 34.31
CA LEU A 450 -19.14 -14.99 35.03
C LEU A 450 -18.90 -16.18 34.09
N GLU A 451 -19.45 -16.17 32.91
CA GLU A 451 -19.29 -17.22 31.90
C GLU A 451 -17.93 -17.16 31.21
N ILE A 452 -17.35 -15.96 31.06
CA ILE A 452 -16.12 -15.74 30.28
C ILE A 452 -14.88 -15.45 31.13
N LYS A 453 -15.03 -15.09 32.40
CA LYS A 453 -13.92 -14.62 33.27
C LYS A 453 -12.74 -15.58 33.33
N ASP A 454 -13.00 -16.90 33.30
CA ASP A 454 -11.96 -17.92 33.38
C ASP A 454 -11.21 -18.13 32.07
N SER A 455 -11.71 -17.59 30.96
CA SER A 455 -11.05 -17.57 29.66
C SER A 455 -10.10 -16.38 29.47
N LEU A 456 -10.27 -15.34 30.31
CA LEU A 456 -9.42 -14.15 30.26
C LEU A 456 -8.08 -14.39 30.97
N PRO A 457 -6.97 -13.78 30.49
CA PRO A 457 -5.69 -13.84 31.16
C PRO A 457 -5.77 -13.35 32.62
N LYS A 458 -5.16 -14.09 33.53
CA LYS A 458 -5.13 -13.69 34.95
C LYS A 458 -4.22 -12.51 35.16
N LEU A 459 -4.71 -11.47 35.82
CA LEU A 459 -3.93 -10.31 36.20
C LEU A 459 -3.31 -10.51 37.60
N PRO A 460 -1.98 -10.31 37.77
CA PRO A 460 -1.36 -10.25 39.08
C PRO A 460 -1.95 -9.13 39.93
N GLU A 461 -2.06 -9.30 41.24
CA GLU A 461 -2.60 -8.27 42.15
C GLU A 461 -1.84 -6.94 42.06
N VAL A 462 -0.51 -6.97 42.01
CA VAL A 462 0.31 -5.76 41.85
C VAL A 462 -0.05 -5.00 40.58
N LYS A 463 -0.35 -5.72 39.48
CA LYS A 463 -0.77 -5.08 38.21
C LYS A 463 -2.14 -4.41 38.36
N LYS A 464 -3.07 -5.03 39.06
CA LYS A 464 -4.39 -4.45 39.34
C LYS A 464 -4.26 -3.17 40.17
N GLU A 465 -3.42 -3.17 41.23
CA GLU A 465 -3.16 -2.01 42.06
C GLU A 465 -2.61 -0.84 41.24
N ILE A 466 -1.65 -1.08 40.36
CA ILE A 466 -1.10 -0.06 39.45
C ILE A 466 -2.20 0.50 38.52
N ILE A 467 -3.01 -0.36 37.94
CA ILE A 467 -4.12 0.04 37.07
C ILE A 467 -5.10 0.94 37.84
N GLU A 468 -5.50 0.58 39.06
CA GLU A 468 -6.46 1.35 39.84
C GLU A 468 -5.91 2.75 40.21
N GLU A 469 -4.63 2.88 40.55
CA GLU A 469 -4.03 4.18 40.80
C GLU A 469 -4.00 5.06 39.54
N ILE A 470 -3.68 4.49 38.35
CA ILE A 470 -3.71 5.21 37.08
C ILE A 470 -5.16 5.65 36.75
N VAL A 471 -6.13 4.76 36.92
CA VAL A 471 -7.55 5.02 36.65
C VAL A 471 -8.04 6.15 37.54
N LYS A 472 -7.73 6.12 38.84
CA LYS A 472 -8.11 7.16 39.81
C LYS A 472 -7.60 8.54 39.41
N ILE A 473 -6.33 8.67 38.99
CA ILE A 473 -5.75 9.93 38.52
C ILE A 473 -6.52 10.46 37.31
N GLN A 474 -6.76 9.60 36.33
CA GLN A 474 -7.39 10.01 35.07
C GLN A 474 -8.88 10.29 35.19
N VAL A 475 -9.60 9.60 36.09
CA VAL A 475 -10.99 9.92 36.43
C VAL A 475 -11.04 11.35 37.04
N GLY A 476 -10.12 11.69 37.94
CA GLY A 476 -10.02 13.05 38.47
C GLY A 476 -9.79 14.10 37.37
N TRP A 477 -8.94 13.80 36.38
CA TRP A 477 -8.73 14.68 35.23
C TRP A 477 -9.96 14.83 34.33
N MET A 478 -10.75 13.77 34.15
CA MET A 478 -12.02 13.85 33.42
C MET A 478 -13.07 14.68 34.16
N GLU A 479 -13.13 14.59 35.51
CA GLU A 479 -14.01 15.44 36.33
C GLU A 479 -13.64 16.94 36.24
N GLU A 480 -12.34 17.25 36.24
CA GLU A 480 -11.85 18.60 36.00
C GLU A 480 -12.19 19.12 34.61
N PHE A 481 -11.98 18.28 33.57
CA PHE A 481 -12.33 18.59 32.20
C PHE A 481 -13.83 18.88 32.05
N ALA A 482 -14.70 18.04 32.61
CA ALA A 482 -16.16 18.20 32.55
C ALA A 482 -16.67 19.47 33.23
N LYS A 483 -15.98 19.94 34.27
CA LYS A 483 -16.31 21.23 34.95
C LYS A 483 -15.95 22.43 34.07
N GLU A 484 -14.86 22.34 33.30
CA GLU A 484 -14.34 23.46 32.51
C GLU A 484 -14.98 23.52 31.12
N TYR A 485 -15.29 22.34 30.51
CA TYR A 485 -15.87 22.19 29.19
C TYR A 485 -17.13 21.31 29.24
N PRO A 486 -18.23 21.79 29.84
CA PRO A 486 -19.41 20.97 30.14
C PRO A 486 -20.11 20.46 28.86
N LYS A 487 -20.21 21.26 27.80
CA LYS A 487 -20.87 20.83 26.56
C LYS A 487 -20.05 19.78 25.79
N ALA A 488 -18.73 19.93 25.75
CA ALA A 488 -17.84 18.91 25.17
C ALA A 488 -17.93 17.61 25.98
N ALA A 489 -18.07 17.69 27.29
CA ALA A 489 -18.21 16.53 28.17
C ALA A 489 -19.57 15.82 28.03
N GLU A 490 -20.67 16.54 27.75
CA GLU A 490 -22.00 15.94 27.51
C GLU A 490 -22.00 14.98 26.31
N ASN A 491 -21.11 15.20 25.32
CA ASN A 491 -20.95 14.32 24.16
C ASN A 491 -19.94 13.17 24.39
N ALA A 492 -19.32 13.11 25.56
CA ALA A 492 -18.40 12.04 25.94
C ALA A 492 -19.13 10.93 26.73
N ARG A 493 -18.39 9.88 27.12
CA ARG A 493 -18.92 8.82 27.98
C ARG A 493 -19.18 9.37 29.39
N SER A 494 -20.14 8.77 30.12
CA SER A 494 -20.23 8.94 31.56
C SER A 494 -18.87 8.66 32.22
N ILE A 495 -18.56 9.33 33.32
CA ILE A 495 -17.23 9.24 33.94
C ILE A 495 -17.10 7.99 34.80
N HIS A 496 -18.07 7.75 35.69
CA HIS A 496 -17.97 6.77 36.78
C HIS A 496 -18.59 5.43 36.47
N SER A 497 -17.96 4.37 36.94
CA SER A 497 -18.46 2.97 36.80
C SER A 497 -19.80 2.73 37.49
N SER A 498 -20.21 3.57 38.42
CA SER A 498 -21.56 3.53 39.02
C SER A 498 -22.69 3.82 38.03
N GLU A 499 -22.39 4.37 36.86
CA GLU A 499 -23.32 4.68 35.77
C GLU A 499 -23.36 3.58 34.69
N ASP A 500 -22.54 2.56 34.85
CA ASP A 500 -22.45 1.46 33.91
C ASP A 500 -23.73 0.62 33.85
N ASN A 501 -24.09 0.20 32.63
CA ASN A 501 -25.15 -0.77 32.37
C ASN A 501 -24.89 -1.37 30.97
N MET A 502 -25.74 -2.32 30.53
CA MET A 502 -25.52 -3.03 29.27
C MET A 502 -25.56 -2.11 28.02
N TYR A 503 -26.00 -0.86 28.14
CA TYR A 503 -26.04 0.11 27.04
C TYR A 503 -25.07 1.28 27.22
N ASN A 504 -24.48 1.41 28.38
CA ASN A 504 -23.57 2.52 28.69
C ASN A 504 -22.34 2.01 29.42
N THR A 505 -21.15 2.36 28.91
CA THR A 505 -19.86 2.06 29.52
C THR A 505 -19.16 3.36 29.86
N SER A 506 -18.86 3.56 31.13
CA SER A 506 -18.16 4.73 31.64
C SER A 506 -16.71 4.81 31.14
N TYR A 507 -16.15 6.03 31.22
CA TYR A 507 -14.73 6.27 30.99
C TYR A 507 -13.84 5.41 31.91
N GLU A 508 -14.21 5.35 33.21
CA GLU A 508 -13.52 4.57 34.23
C GLU A 508 -13.40 3.08 33.83
N THR A 509 -14.51 2.46 33.46
CA THR A 509 -14.55 1.05 33.06
C THR A 509 -13.84 0.80 31.73
N TYR A 510 -13.99 1.70 30.77
CA TYR A 510 -13.30 1.62 29.50
C TYR A 510 -11.77 1.68 29.67
N LEU A 511 -11.27 2.63 30.46
CA LEU A 511 -9.85 2.80 30.76
C LEU A 511 -9.28 1.59 31.50
N ARG A 512 -9.99 1.12 32.55
CA ARG A 512 -9.60 -0.09 33.30
C ARG A 512 -9.48 -1.30 32.40
N GLY A 513 -10.43 -1.51 31.50
CA GLY A 513 -10.41 -2.59 30.53
C GLY A 513 -9.23 -2.50 29.59
N GLU A 514 -8.91 -1.30 29.08
CA GLU A 514 -7.78 -1.06 28.18
C GLU A 514 -6.43 -1.32 28.88
N LEU A 515 -6.18 -0.70 30.04
CA LEU A 515 -4.93 -0.88 30.78
C LEU A 515 -4.67 -2.33 31.18
N SER A 516 -5.73 -3.09 31.38
CA SER A 516 -5.66 -4.52 31.73
C SER A 516 -5.08 -5.38 30.59
N THR A 517 -5.14 -4.91 29.34
CA THR A 517 -4.59 -5.60 28.17
C THR A 517 -3.12 -5.28 27.90
N TYR A 518 -2.59 -4.23 28.50
CA TYR A 518 -1.19 -3.83 28.30
C TYR A 518 -0.23 -4.88 28.86
N SER A 519 0.92 -5.07 28.20
CA SER A 519 2.03 -5.81 28.82
C SER A 519 2.56 -5.06 30.05
N ASP A 520 3.35 -5.73 30.88
CA ASP A 520 3.96 -5.09 32.04
C ASP A 520 4.89 -3.94 31.62
N GLN A 521 5.57 -4.07 30.48
CA GLN A 521 6.41 -3.01 29.90
C GLN A 521 5.56 -1.81 29.46
N THR A 522 4.49 -2.03 28.72
CA THR A 522 3.61 -0.94 28.25
C THR A 522 2.92 -0.25 29.41
N LEU A 523 2.49 -1.00 30.43
CA LEU A 523 1.86 -0.44 31.63
C LEU A 523 2.86 0.39 32.46
N ASP A 524 4.10 -0.04 32.61
CA ASP A 524 5.16 0.73 33.32
C ASP A 524 5.45 2.05 32.60
N LEU A 525 5.62 2.02 31.27
CA LEU A 525 5.81 3.22 30.45
C LEU A 525 4.61 4.18 30.59
N TYR A 526 3.39 3.65 30.50
CA TYR A 526 2.18 4.44 30.63
C TYR A 526 2.02 5.04 32.03
N GLY A 527 2.32 4.27 33.07
CA GLY A 527 2.28 4.76 34.46
C GLY A 527 3.28 5.90 34.71
N ARG A 528 4.51 5.80 34.19
CA ARG A 528 5.52 6.88 34.25
C ARG A 528 5.04 8.12 33.50
N PHE A 529 4.52 7.95 32.31
CA PHE A 529 3.96 9.05 31.51
C PHE A 529 2.83 9.78 32.27
N VAL A 530 1.88 9.06 32.85
CA VAL A 530 0.79 9.66 33.67
C VAL A 530 1.37 10.39 34.87
N ALA A 531 2.36 9.83 35.56
CA ALA A 531 3.02 10.48 36.70
C ALA A 531 3.76 11.77 36.29
N ASP A 532 4.40 11.81 35.14
CA ASP A 532 5.09 12.99 34.64
C ASP A 532 4.12 14.08 34.18
N VAL A 533 3.01 13.73 33.50
CA VAL A 533 1.92 14.66 33.17
C VAL A 533 1.34 15.28 34.46
N TRP A 534 1.15 14.46 35.51
CA TRP A 534 0.65 14.92 36.79
C TRP A 534 1.64 15.85 37.51
N LYS A 535 2.94 15.54 37.56
CA LYS A 535 4.00 16.37 38.11
C LYS A 535 4.11 17.73 37.43
N ASP A 536 3.91 17.75 36.11
CA ASP A 536 3.92 18.96 35.30
C ASP A 536 2.67 19.85 35.52
N GLY A 537 1.73 19.42 36.32
CA GLY A 537 0.46 20.11 36.54
C GLY A 537 -0.45 20.12 35.31
N LYS A 538 -0.24 19.21 34.38
CA LYS A 538 -1.03 19.06 33.17
C LYS A 538 -2.18 18.07 33.38
N ASN A 539 -3.19 18.15 32.50
CA ASN A 539 -4.35 17.27 32.50
C ASN A 539 -4.39 16.49 31.18
N LEU A 540 -4.21 15.16 31.24
CA LEU A 540 -4.15 14.31 30.03
C LEU A 540 -5.49 14.28 29.30
N ALA A 541 -6.63 14.36 30.02
CA ALA A 541 -7.94 14.42 29.39
C ALA A 541 -8.07 15.66 28.50
N LYS A 542 -7.61 16.81 28.96
CA LYS A 542 -7.58 18.05 28.15
C LYS A 542 -6.68 17.91 26.93
N ILE A 543 -5.48 17.33 27.09
CA ILE A 543 -4.55 17.10 25.96
C ILE A 543 -5.20 16.23 24.89
N ILE A 544 -5.83 15.12 25.27
CA ILE A 544 -6.52 14.22 24.34
C ILE A 544 -7.69 14.91 23.66
N MET A 545 -8.51 15.65 24.40
CA MET A 545 -9.67 16.37 23.86
C MET A 545 -9.27 17.54 22.96
N GLU A 546 -8.15 18.22 23.24
CA GLU A 546 -7.56 19.21 22.34
C GLU A 546 -7.14 18.59 21.01
N ASN A 547 -6.49 17.41 21.04
CA ASN A 547 -6.18 16.66 19.84
C ASN A 547 -7.45 16.25 19.08
N THR A 548 -8.48 15.81 19.79
CA THR A 548 -9.78 15.45 19.22
C THR A 548 -10.42 16.65 18.52
N ALA A 549 -10.47 17.81 19.17
CA ALA A 549 -11.00 19.04 18.58
C ALA A 549 -10.27 19.42 17.28
N LYS A 550 -8.93 19.37 17.28
CA LYS A 550 -8.11 19.67 16.10
C LYS A 550 -8.36 18.69 14.96
N LEU A 551 -8.49 17.39 15.24
CA LEU A 551 -8.76 16.37 14.24
C LEU A 551 -10.17 16.48 13.63
N TYR A 552 -11.14 17.04 14.38
CA TYR A 552 -12.46 17.41 13.86
C TYR A 552 -12.49 18.78 13.15
N GLY A 553 -11.35 19.50 13.09
CA GLY A 553 -11.24 20.78 12.38
C GLY A 553 -11.54 22.02 13.22
N TYR A 554 -11.66 21.90 14.53
CA TYR A 554 -11.74 23.03 15.44
C TYR A 554 -10.34 23.58 15.75
N THR A 555 -10.25 24.86 16.09
CA THR A 555 -8.97 25.52 16.37
C THR A 555 -8.47 25.27 17.78
N SER A 556 -9.38 25.06 18.74
CA SER A 556 -9.09 24.78 20.16
C SER A 556 -10.28 24.14 20.87
N LEU A 557 -10.12 23.77 22.16
CA LEU A 557 -11.22 23.30 23.00
C LEU A 557 -12.26 24.40 23.24
N GLU A 558 -11.86 25.66 23.37
CA GLU A 558 -12.76 26.81 23.53
C GLU A 558 -13.61 27.01 22.27
N ASP A 559 -13.00 26.81 21.07
CA ASP A 559 -13.72 26.88 19.80
C ASP A 559 -14.75 25.75 19.68
N LEU A 560 -14.40 24.52 20.10
CA LEU A 560 -15.32 23.40 20.18
C LEU A 560 -16.47 23.68 21.15
N GLU A 561 -16.17 24.05 22.40
CA GLU A 561 -17.17 24.35 23.46
C GLU A 561 -18.12 25.49 23.05
N GLY A 562 -17.59 26.50 22.33
CA GLY A 562 -18.39 27.63 21.85
C GLY A 562 -19.33 27.29 20.68
N LYS A 563 -19.04 26.24 19.93
CA LYS A 563 -19.82 25.81 18.74
C LYS A 563 -20.82 24.68 19.03
N LEU A 564 -20.62 23.92 20.13
CA LEU A 564 -21.60 23.00 20.67
C LEU A 564 -22.69 23.76 21.48
#